data_77a82d7b319ae237bbf38264dfb90bb8
#
_entry.id   77a82d7b319ae237bbf38264dfb90bb8
#
_cell.length_a   1.000
_cell.length_b   1.000
_cell.length_c   1.000
_cell.angle_alpha   90.00
_cell.angle_beta   90.00
_cell.angle_gamma   90.00
#
_symmetry.space_group_name_H-M   'P 1'
#
loop_
_entity.id
_entity.type
_entity.pdbx_description
1 polymer ?
#
loop_
_entity_poly.entity_id
_entity_poly.type
_entity_poly.pdbx_seq_one_letter_code
_entity_poly.pdbx_strand_id
1 'polypeptide(L)'
;MDNILLGPSISKHDKPKKLMVMLHGYGDNAANFIHLAEPLDQDEWGMHYVALNAPSIMPGNPMGYQWFDLYLNGVYISDVGPKEFENVRNLINENVKKISNTISLLTNDLNIDMSDCFVMGFSQGGIMAFELGQSLNQKLAGIAIISSRIISREFVPKNSFLETPIFISPVSYTHLTLPTIFRV
;
A
#
# COMPACT_ATOMS: atom_id res chain seq x y z
N MET A 1 -16.66 5.94 12.59
CA MET A 1 -15.23 5.67 12.79
C MET A 1 -14.71 4.48 11.96
N ASP A 2 -15.57 3.75 11.26
CA ASP A 2 -15.20 2.49 10.57
C ASP A 2 -14.43 2.65 9.24
N ASN A 3 -14.08 3.87 8.86
CA ASN A 3 -13.44 4.19 7.57
C ASN A 3 -11.97 4.61 7.65
N ILE A 4 -11.36 4.52 8.83
CA ILE A 4 -9.96 4.89 9.07
C ILE A 4 -9.19 3.67 9.56
N LEU A 5 -8.00 3.47 9.03
CA LEU A 5 -7.09 2.41 9.47
C LEU A 5 -6.12 2.97 10.51
N LEU A 6 -5.75 2.12 11.47
CA LEU A 6 -4.84 2.47 12.55
C LEU A 6 -3.53 1.71 12.43
N GLY A 7 -2.47 2.30 13.00
CA GLY A 7 -1.18 1.66 13.11
C GLY A 7 -0.14 2.58 13.74
N PRO A 8 1.06 2.06 14.01
CA PRO A 8 2.16 2.82 14.59
C PRO A 8 2.73 3.83 13.61
N SER A 9 3.36 4.87 14.17
CA SER A 9 4.10 5.87 13.41
C SER A 9 5.47 6.13 14.00
N ILE A 10 6.41 6.54 13.17
CA ILE A 10 7.77 6.94 13.54
C ILE A 10 8.10 8.26 12.82
N SER A 11 8.60 9.24 13.56
CA SER A 11 9.16 10.48 13.01
C SER A 11 10.33 10.92 13.86
N LYS A 12 11.41 11.38 13.22
CA LYS A 12 12.54 12.03 13.86
C LYS A 12 12.39 13.56 13.89
N HIS A 13 11.32 14.08 13.30
CA HIS A 13 11.09 15.51 13.11
C HIS A 13 9.81 15.96 13.81
N ASP A 14 9.87 17.06 14.53
CA ASP A 14 8.71 17.70 15.15
C ASP A 14 7.73 18.26 14.10
N LYS A 15 8.25 18.65 12.94
CA LYS A 15 7.50 19.17 11.80
C LYS A 15 7.93 18.43 10.54
N PRO A 16 7.40 17.25 10.28
CA PRO A 16 7.73 16.49 9.09
C PRO A 16 7.25 17.22 7.83
N LYS A 17 7.99 17.05 6.74
CA LYS A 17 7.67 17.67 5.44
C LYS A 17 7.05 16.66 4.47
N LYS A 18 7.21 15.38 4.76
CA LYS A 18 6.76 14.28 3.90
C LYS A 18 6.14 13.18 4.74
N LEU A 19 5.20 12.48 4.15
CA LEU A 19 4.53 11.32 4.73
C LEU A 19 4.86 10.07 3.92
N MET A 20 5.19 8.97 4.60
CA MET A 20 5.23 7.63 3.98
C MET A 20 4.23 6.72 4.65
N VAL A 21 3.23 6.28 3.90
CA VAL A 21 2.26 5.28 4.34
C VAL A 21 2.73 3.90 3.88
N MET A 22 2.80 2.96 4.84
CA MET A 22 3.38 1.64 4.65
C MET A 22 2.32 0.56 4.80
N LEU A 23 2.18 -0.31 3.78
CA LEU A 23 1.16 -1.35 3.68
C LEU A 23 1.84 -2.72 3.72
N HIS A 24 1.62 -3.47 4.80
CA HIS A 24 2.25 -4.79 5.04
C HIS A 24 1.73 -5.89 4.12
N GLY A 25 2.46 -7.00 4.06
CA GLY A 25 2.08 -8.20 3.32
C GLY A 25 1.02 -9.06 4.03
N TYR A 26 0.54 -10.09 3.34
CA TYR A 26 -0.41 -11.06 3.88
C TYR A 26 0.16 -11.78 5.11
N GLY A 27 -0.61 -11.80 6.20
CA GLY A 27 -0.24 -12.46 7.45
C GLY A 27 0.74 -11.69 8.34
N ASP A 28 1.15 -10.49 7.95
CA ASP A 28 1.96 -9.58 8.76
C ASP A 28 1.08 -8.51 9.44
N ASN A 29 1.67 -7.54 10.07
CA ASN A 29 1.00 -6.44 10.76
C ASN A 29 1.81 -5.14 10.72
N ALA A 30 1.14 -4.03 11.01
CA ALA A 30 1.76 -2.71 11.01
C ALA A 30 2.87 -2.56 12.06
N ALA A 31 2.76 -3.22 13.22
CA ALA A 31 3.76 -3.11 14.28
C ALA A 31 5.11 -3.73 13.88
N ASN A 32 5.10 -4.80 13.09
CA ASN A 32 6.30 -5.36 12.51
C ASN A 32 6.80 -4.52 11.33
N PHE A 33 5.89 -4.14 10.45
CA PHE A 33 6.24 -3.52 9.17
C PHE A 33 6.82 -2.11 9.33
N ILE A 34 6.44 -1.38 10.39
CA ILE A 34 6.96 -0.04 10.69
C ILE A 34 8.49 -0.03 10.94
N HIS A 35 9.06 -1.13 11.41
CA HIS A 35 10.50 -1.23 11.64
C HIS A 35 11.36 -1.10 10.38
N LEU A 36 10.77 -1.24 9.19
CA LEU A 36 11.45 -0.92 7.94
C LEU A 36 11.67 0.59 7.74
N ALA A 37 10.98 1.44 8.48
CA ALA A 37 11.17 2.88 8.40
C ALA A 37 12.59 3.30 8.80
N GLU A 38 13.15 2.69 9.85
CA GLU A 38 14.46 3.06 10.39
C GLU A 38 15.61 2.88 9.39
N PRO A 39 15.78 1.72 8.72
CA PRO A 39 16.84 1.54 7.72
C PRO A 39 16.57 2.30 6.40
N LEU A 40 15.33 2.72 6.15
CA LEU A 40 14.98 3.49 4.94
C LEU A 40 15.12 4.99 5.15
N ASP A 41 15.07 5.45 6.40
CA ASP A 41 15.05 6.88 6.72
C ASP A 41 16.41 7.53 6.49
N GLN A 42 16.37 8.72 5.91
CA GLN A 42 17.50 9.64 5.82
C GLN A 42 17.06 10.96 6.45
N ASP A 43 17.80 11.42 7.43
CA ASP A 43 17.43 12.59 8.26
C ASP A 43 17.06 13.83 7.43
N GLU A 44 17.67 14.00 6.25
CA GLU A 44 17.44 15.14 5.36
C GLU A 44 16.04 15.13 4.71
N TRP A 45 15.36 13.99 4.69
CA TRP A 45 14.06 13.87 4.00
C TRP A 45 12.91 14.48 4.77
N GLY A 46 13.03 14.63 6.10
CA GLY A 46 11.97 15.14 6.96
C GLY A 46 10.72 14.26 6.92
N MET A 47 10.89 12.94 6.93
CA MET A 47 9.84 11.97 6.71
C MET A 47 9.09 11.63 8.01
N HIS A 48 7.78 11.47 7.91
CA HIS A 48 6.93 10.82 8.91
C HIS A 48 6.44 9.49 8.32
N TYR A 49 6.71 8.40 9.00
CA TYR A 49 6.32 7.05 8.59
C TYR A 49 5.10 6.60 9.38
N VAL A 50 4.12 6.02 8.69
CA VAL A 50 2.95 5.39 9.30
C VAL A 50 2.71 4.05 8.64
N ALA A 51 2.74 2.96 9.40
CA ALA A 51 2.31 1.66 8.91
C ALA A 51 0.85 1.41 9.29
N LEU A 52 0.05 0.93 8.36
CA LEU A 52 -1.38 0.66 8.57
C LEU A 52 -1.64 -0.82 8.72
N ASN A 53 -2.45 -1.22 9.71
CA ASN A 53 -3.00 -2.57 9.75
C ASN A 53 -4.07 -2.75 8.68
N ALA A 54 -4.02 -3.86 7.98
CA ALA A 54 -5.13 -4.31 7.16
C ALA A 54 -6.37 -4.55 8.04
N PRO A 55 -7.60 -4.39 7.50
CA PRO A 55 -8.80 -4.39 8.33
C PRO A 55 -9.23 -5.78 8.84
N SER A 56 -8.72 -6.86 8.26
CA SER A 56 -9.13 -8.21 8.62
C SER A 56 -8.01 -8.99 9.29
N ILE A 57 -8.31 -9.64 10.43
CA ILE A 57 -7.39 -10.59 11.06
C ILE A 57 -7.33 -11.85 10.19
N MET A 58 -6.13 -12.37 10.00
CA MET A 58 -5.91 -13.58 9.21
C MET A 58 -6.48 -14.82 9.94
N PRO A 59 -7.27 -15.65 9.28
CA PRO A 59 -7.74 -16.92 9.87
C PRO A 59 -6.56 -17.80 10.30
N GLY A 60 -6.58 -18.28 11.55
CA GLY A 60 -5.53 -19.13 12.11
C GLY A 60 -4.25 -18.40 12.55
N ASN A 61 -4.15 -17.09 12.37
CA ASN A 61 -3.04 -16.27 12.87
C ASN A 61 -3.57 -14.97 13.50
N PRO A 62 -3.84 -14.93 14.81
CA PRO A 62 -4.42 -13.75 15.47
C PRO A 62 -3.49 -12.53 15.51
N MET A 63 -2.21 -12.70 15.22
CA MET A 63 -1.23 -11.61 15.15
C MET A 63 -1.04 -11.08 13.72
N GLY A 64 -1.58 -11.78 12.73
CA GLY A 64 -1.45 -11.40 11.31
C GLY A 64 -2.75 -10.82 10.75
N TYR A 65 -2.58 -9.92 9.79
CA TYR A 65 -3.69 -9.26 9.10
C TYR A 65 -3.64 -9.52 7.60
N GLN A 66 -4.77 -9.32 6.94
CA GLN A 66 -4.91 -9.45 5.50
C GLN A 66 -5.80 -8.33 4.94
N TRP A 67 -5.45 -7.84 3.75
CA TRP A 67 -6.24 -6.85 3.03
C TRP A 67 -7.48 -7.48 2.37
N PHE A 68 -7.33 -8.72 1.91
CA PHE A 68 -8.37 -9.56 1.33
C PHE A 68 -7.91 -11.01 1.34
N ASP A 69 -8.82 -11.96 1.12
CA ASP A 69 -8.47 -13.37 1.04
C ASP A 69 -7.67 -13.66 -0.23
N LEU A 70 -6.48 -14.26 -0.06
CA LEU A 70 -5.66 -14.74 -1.20
C LEU A 70 -6.10 -16.11 -1.71
N TYR A 71 -6.79 -16.86 -0.88
CA TYR A 71 -7.27 -18.21 -1.21
C TYR A 71 -8.77 -18.31 -0.95
N LEU A 72 -9.55 -18.49 -2.00
CA LEU A 72 -10.97 -18.71 -1.92
C LEU A 72 -11.26 -20.21 -2.07
N ASN A 73 -11.76 -20.86 -1.01
CA ASN A 73 -11.96 -22.32 -1.00
C ASN A 73 -10.70 -23.12 -1.39
N GLY A 74 -9.52 -22.65 -1.00
CA GLY A 74 -8.23 -23.27 -1.33
C GLY A 74 -7.68 -22.95 -2.71
N VAL A 75 -8.39 -22.16 -3.53
CA VAL A 75 -7.95 -21.71 -4.87
C VAL A 75 -7.35 -20.32 -4.75
N TYR A 76 -6.15 -20.12 -5.31
CA TYR A 76 -5.49 -18.82 -5.29
C TYR A 76 -6.25 -17.80 -6.16
N ILE A 77 -6.31 -16.56 -5.74
CA ILE A 77 -7.11 -15.47 -6.33
C ILE A 77 -6.91 -15.27 -7.84
N SER A 78 -5.72 -15.57 -8.40
CA SER A 78 -5.51 -15.47 -9.85
C SER A 78 -6.22 -16.54 -10.64
N ASP A 79 -6.60 -17.65 -10.00
CA ASP A 79 -7.11 -18.87 -10.63
C ASP A 79 -8.62 -19.08 -10.38
N VAL A 80 -9.24 -18.17 -9.60
CA VAL A 80 -10.69 -18.19 -9.34
C VAL A 80 -11.50 -17.70 -10.55
N GLY A 81 -12.77 -18.09 -10.59
CA GLY A 81 -13.71 -17.64 -11.61
C GLY A 81 -14.02 -16.13 -11.53
N PRO A 82 -14.62 -15.55 -12.60
CA PRO A 82 -14.91 -14.12 -12.65
C PRO A 82 -15.79 -13.62 -11.51
N LYS A 83 -16.78 -14.41 -11.08
CA LYS A 83 -17.72 -14.03 -10.00
C LYS A 83 -17.03 -13.96 -8.63
N GLU A 84 -16.20 -14.93 -8.33
CA GLU A 84 -15.41 -14.98 -7.10
C GLU A 84 -14.40 -13.82 -7.09
N PHE A 85 -13.77 -13.55 -8.22
CA PHE A 85 -12.84 -12.43 -8.38
C PHE A 85 -13.53 -11.08 -8.17
N GLU A 86 -14.78 -10.92 -8.61
CA GLU A 86 -15.56 -9.70 -8.39
C GLU A 86 -15.78 -9.40 -6.89
N ASN A 87 -16.05 -10.42 -6.09
CA ASN A 87 -16.18 -10.25 -4.63
C ASN A 87 -14.88 -9.74 -4.00
N VAL A 88 -13.74 -10.30 -4.41
CA VAL A 88 -12.43 -9.82 -3.94
C VAL A 88 -12.16 -8.39 -4.43
N ARG A 89 -12.53 -8.06 -5.65
CA ARG A 89 -12.42 -6.71 -6.20
C ARG A 89 -13.19 -5.68 -5.36
N ASN A 90 -14.40 -6.05 -4.90
CA ASN A 90 -15.19 -5.18 -4.04
C ASN A 90 -14.51 -4.93 -2.69
N LEU A 91 -13.93 -5.96 -2.06
CA LEU A 91 -13.14 -5.81 -0.83
C LEU A 91 -11.90 -4.94 -1.04
N ILE A 92 -11.19 -5.12 -2.15
CA ILE A 92 -10.05 -4.26 -2.51
C ILE A 92 -10.50 -2.80 -2.61
N ASN A 93 -11.60 -2.53 -3.33
CA ASN A 93 -12.13 -1.18 -3.50
C ASN A 93 -12.54 -0.54 -2.16
N GLU A 94 -13.16 -1.30 -1.26
CA GLU A 94 -13.50 -0.83 0.09
C GLU A 94 -12.25 -0.48 0.90
N ASN A 95 -11.23 -1.33 0.86
CA ASN A 95 -10.00 -1.10 1.59
C ASN A 95 -9.16 0.04 1.00
N VAL A 96 -9.16 0.20 -0.31
CA VAL A 96 -8.58 1.37 -0.99
C VAL A 96 -9.24 2.67 -0.48
N LYS A 97 -10.57 2.70 -0.32
CA LYS A 97 -11.26 3.86 0.26
C LYS A 97 -10.82 4.13 1.70
N LYS A 98 -10.68 3.08 2.53
CA LYS A 98 -10.20 3.24 3.91
C LYS A 98 -8.77 3.80 3.95
N ILE A 99 -7.87 3.28 3.11
CA ILE A 99 -6.50 3.79 3.00
C ILE A 99 -6.51 5.25 2.55
N SER A 100 -7.27 5.59 1.51
CA SER A 100 -7.38 6.96 1.00
C SER A 100 -7.89 7.94 2.07
N ASN A 101 -8.92 7.56 2.82
CA ASN A 101 -9.45 8.36 3.92
C ASN A 101 -8.42 8.57 5.03
N THR A 102 -7.67 7.50 5.36
CA THR A 102 -6.60 7.57 6.36
C THR A 102 -5.47 8.50 5.90
N ILE A 103 -5.04 8.41 4.66
CA ILE A 103 -4.04 9.33 4.10
C ILE A 103 -4.53 10.77 4.15
N SER A 104 -5.78 11.03 3.75
CA SER A 104 -6.36 12.37 3.78
C SER A 104 -6.41 12.95 5.21
N LEU A 105 -6.71 12.12 6.21
CA LEU A 105 -6.66 12.53 7.61
C LEU A 105 -5.23 12.86 8.03
N LEU A 106 -4.27 11.97 7.77
CA LEU A 106 -2.88 12.15 8.15
C LEU A 106 -2.24 13.36 7.48
N THR A 107 -2.49 13.59 6.21
CA THR A 107 -1.96 14.76 5.48
C THR A 107 -2.51 16.06 6.03
N ASN A 108 -3.82 16.10 6.39
CA ASN A 108 -4.43 17.26 7.04
C ASN A 108 -3.85 17.50 8.44
N ASP A 109 -3.74 16.47 9.28
CA ASP A 109 -3.25 16.59 10.66
C ASP A 109 -1.77 17.02 10.71
N LEU A 110 -0.96 16.54 9.77
CA LEU A 110 0.46 16.86 9.66
C LEU A 110 0.73 18.13 8.85
N ASN A 111 -0.30 18.71 8.22
CA ASN A 111 -0.19 19.83 7.28
C ASN A 111 0.82 19.53 6.15
N ILE A 112 0.68 18.36 5.52
CA ILE A 112 1.50 17.87 4.41
C ILE A 112 0.61 17.78 3.17
N ASP A 113 1.09 18.23 2.02
CA ASP A 113 0.36 18.08 0.77
C ASP A 113 0.35 16.61 0.29
N MET A 114 -0.71 16.22 -0.42
CA MET A 114 -0.80 14.88 -1.01
C MET A 114 0.37 14.60 -1.97
N SER A 115 0.88 15.61 -2.65
CA SER A 115 2.06 15.52 -3.54
C SER A 115 3.38 15.29 -2.80
N ASP A 116 3.40 15.38 -1.47
CA ASP A 116 4.51 15.03 -0.58
C ASP A 116 4.26 13.71 0.19
N CYS A 117 3.18 12.99 -0.15
CA CYS A 117 2.85 11.70 0.42
C CYS A 117 3.37 10.56 -0.47
N PHE A 118 4.10 9.62 0.12
CA PHE A 118 4.55 8.37 -0.48
C PHE A 118 3.71 7.21 0.03
N VAL A 119 3.53 6.19 -0.81
CA VAL A 119 2.92 4.93 -0.40
C VAL A 119 3.86 3.78 -0.75
N MET A 120 4.20 2.95 0.22
CA MET A 120 4.98 1.74 0.03
C MET A 120 4.13 0.52 0.39
N GLY A 121 4.09 -0.48 -0.48
CA GLY A 121 3.41 -1.74 -0.21
C GLY A 121 4.28 -2.95 -0.52
N PHE A 122 4.25 -3.93 0.39
CA PHE A 122 4.94 -5.21 0.21
C PHE A 122 3.93 -6.33 -0.08
N SER A 123 4.20 -7.14 -1.07
CA SER A 123 3.37 -8.30 -1.43
C SER A 123 1.89 -7.92 -1.61
N GLN A 124 0.97 -8.37 -0.76
CA GLN A 124 -0.44 -7.99 -0.78
C GLN A 124 -0.64 -6.46 -0.59
N GLY A 125 0.16 -5.83 0.29
CA GLY A 125 0.19 -4.38 0.45
C GLY A 125 0.62 -3.65 -0.83
N GLY A 126 1.46 -4.27 -1.66
CA GLY A 126 1.84 -3.73 -2.97
C GLY A 126 0.68 -3.71 -3.97
N ILE A 127 -0.20 -4.73 -3.92
CA ILE A 127 -1.47 -4.71 -4.68
C ILE A 127 -2.30 -3.50 -4.23
N MET A 128 -2.45 -3.32 -2.92
CA MET A 128 -3.22 -2.19 -2.37
C MET A 128 -2.63 -0.83 -2.74
N ALA A 129 -1.29 -0.69 -2.72
CA ALA A 129 -0.61 0.55 -3.12
C ALA A 129 -0.86 0.88 -4.60
N PHE A 130 -0.83 -0.11 -5.48
CA PHE A 130 -1.13 0.05 -6.90
C PHE A 130 -2.59 0.47 -7.13
N GLU A 131 -3.55 -0.26 -6.52
CA GLU A 131 -4.97 0.01 -6.65
C GLU A 131 -5.35 1.39 -6.06
N LEU A 132 -4.72 1.78 -4.95
CA LEU A 132 -4.86 3.10 -4.37
C LEU A 132 -4.41 4.18 -5.36
N GLY A 133 -3.20 4.05 -5.92
CA GLY A 133 -2.68 5.02 -6.88
C GLY A 133 -3.62 5.25 -8.04
N GLN A 134 -4.21 4.18 -8.60
CA GLN A 134 -5.19 4.28 -9.68
C GLN A 134 -6.49 4.99 -9.27
N SER A 135 -6.89 4.87 -8.01
CA SER A 135 -8.17 5.41 -7.51
C SER A 135 -8.11 6.90 -7.20
N LEU A 136 -6.94 7.43 -6.85
CA LEU A 136 -6.75 8.81 -6.43
C LEU A 136 -6.94 9.80 -7.59
N ASN A 137 -7.50 10.98 -7.28
CA ASN A 137 -7.62 12.10 -8.21
C ASN A 137 -6.47 13.12 -8.09
N GLN A 138 -5.54 12.87 -7.15
CA GLN A 138 -4.37 13.70 -6.87
C GLN A 138 -3.13 12.84 -6.99
N LYS A 139 -2.05 13.40 -7.52
CA LYS A 139 -0.77 12.69 -7.58
C LYS A 139 -0.15 12.54 -6.19
N LEU A 140 0.57 11.45 -6.01
CA LEU A 140 1.44 11.22 -4.86
C LEU A 140 2.88 11.63 -5.18
N ALA A 141 3.70 11.80 -4.14
CA ALA A 141 5.15 11.95 -4.30
C ALA A 141 5.80 10.70 -4.92
N GLY A 142 5.25 9.53 -4.63
CA GLY A 142 5.66 8.27 -5.25
C GLY A 142 4.96 7.05 -4.67
N ILE A 143 5.00 5.96 -5.43
CA ILE A 143 4.49 4.64 -5.00
C ILE A 143 5.61 3.62 -5.14
N ALA A 144 5.89 2.86 -4.08
CA ALA A 144 6.82 1.73 -4.10
C ALA A 144 6.04 0.41 -3.97
N ILE A 145 6.13 -0.44 -4.99
CA ILE A 145 5.48 -1.75 -5.08
C ILE A 145 6.57 -2.81 -4.97
N ILE A 146 6.65 -3.48 -3.82
CA ILE A 146 7.76 -4.38 -3.50
C ILE A 146 7.26 -5.81 -3.44
N SER A 147 7.91 -6.70 -4.19
CA SER A 147 7.62 -8.14 -4.23
C SER A 147 6.13 -8.44 -4.41
N SER A 148 5.49 -7.76 -5.35
CA SER A 148 4.04 -7.80 -5.56
C SER A 148 3.68 -8.14 -7.01
N ARG A 149 2.37 -8.31 -7.23
CA ARG A 149 1.76 -8.57 -8.55
C ARG A 149 0.69 -7.52 -8.82
N ILE A 150 0.49 -7.21 -10.07
CA ILE A 150 -0.69 -6.44 -10.52
C ILE A 150 -1.79 -7.45 -10.84
N ILE A 151 -2.93 -7.32 -10.17
CA ILE A 151 -4.08 -8.22 -10.33
C ILE A 151 -5.24 -7.57 -11.11
N SER A 152 -5.18 -6.26 -11.35
CA SER A 152 -6.16 -5.55 -12.16
C SER A 152 -6.11 -6.06 -13.61
N ARG A 153 -7.24 -6.60 -14.08
CA ARG A 153 -7.38 -7.10 -15.46
C ARG A 153 -7.69 -5.97 -16.44
N GLU A 154 -8.32 -4.92 -15.96
CA GLU A 154 -8.66 -3.73 -16.75
C GLU A 154 -8.03 -2.51 -16.08
N PHE A 155 -7.15 -1.87 -16.81
CA PHE A 155 -6.40 -0.73 -16.33
C PHE A 155 -6.71 0.49 -17.22
N VAL A 156 -7.38 1.49 -16.62
CA VAL A 156 -7.55 2.80 -17.23
C VAL A 156 -6.94 3.83 -16.27
N PRO A 157 -5.67 4.19 -16.47
CA PRO A 157 -4.98 5.08 -15.55
C PRO A 157 -5.57 6.49 -15.60
N LYS A 158 -5.75 7.10 -14.43
CA LYS A 158 -6.04 8.53 -14.32
C LYS A 158 -4.76 9.36 -14.54
N ASN A 159 -4.90 10.61 -14.95
CA ASN A 159 -3.74 11.52 -15.13
C ASN A 159 -2.90 11.63 -13.86
N SER A 160 -3.53 11.72 -12.69
CA SER A 160 -2.85 11.74 -11.39
C SER A 160 -1.94 10.52 -11.16
N PHE A 161 -2.36 9.35 -11.61
CA PHE A 161 -1.57 8.12 -11.54
C PHE A 161 -0.39 8.17 -12.51
N LEU A 162 -0.60 8.65 -13.74
CA LEU A 162 0.45 8.78 -14.76
C LEU A 162 1.54 9.80 -14.35
N GLU A 163 1.18 10.80 -13.55
CA GLU A 163 2.12 11.80 -13.02
C GLU A 163 2.84 11.35 -11.75
N THR A 164 2.39 10.25 -11.11
CA THR A 164 2.99 9.73 -9.88
C THR A 164 4.18 8.81 -10.22
N PRO A 165 5.40 9.08 -9.73
CA PRO A 165 6.53 8.18 -9.90
C PRO A 165 6.26 6.81 -9.25
N ILE A 166 6.51 5.72 -9.98
CA ILE A 166 6.28 4.36 -9.49
C ILE A 166 7.58 3.58 -9.53
N PHE A 167 7.95 3.01 -8.39
CA PHE A 167 9.03 2.04 -8.25
C PHE A 167 8.43 0.65 -8.10
N ILE A 168 8.85 -0.30 -8.95
CA ILE A 168 8.41 -1.69 -8.88
C ILE A 168 9.63 -2.60 -8.70
N SER A 169 9.62 -3.38 -7.61
CA SER A 169 10.54 -4.49 -7.41
C SER A 169 9.75 -5.79 -7.53
N PRO A 170 9.85 -6.53 -8.65
CA PRO A 170 9.10 -7.75 -8.84
C PRO A 170 9.59 -8.88 -7.93
N VAL A 171 8.73 -9.87 -7.69
CA VAL A 171 9.14 -11.14 -7.09
C VAL A 171 9.96 -11.91 -8.11
N SER A 172 11.24 -12.14 -7.85
CA SER A 172 12.05 -13.04 -8.66
C SER A 172 12.13 -14.39 -7.97
N TYR A 173 11.60 -15.43 -8.60
CA TYR A 173 11.81 -16.81 -8.15
C TYR A 173 13.10 -17.44 -8.74
N THR A 174 13.72 -16.77 -9.72
CA THR A 174 14.98 -17.20 -10.33
C THR A 174 15.70 -15.99 -10.91
N HIS A 175 16.84 -15.65 -10.32
CA HIS A 175 17.79 -14.60 -10.71
C HIS A 175 17.37 -13.15 -10.46
N LEU A 176 18.33 -12.41 -9.90
CA LEU A 176 18.29 -10.97 -9.65
C LEU A 176 17.99 -10.20 -10.96
N THR A 177 16.76 -9.72 -11.09
CA THR A 177 16.45 -8.66 -12.04
C THR A 177 16.53 -7.32 -11.33
N LEU A 178 17.27 -6.37 -11.92
CA LEU A 178 17.38 -5.01 -11.41
C LEU A 178 15.98 -4.35 -11.31
N PRO A 179 15.75 -3.50 -10.29
CA PRO A 179 14.49 -2.78 -10.16
C PRO A 179 14.23 -1.93 -11.42
N THR A 180 13.02 -2.04 -11.93
CA THR A 180 12.58 -1.28 -13.09
C THR A 180 11.92 0.01 -12.62
N ILE A 181 12.52 1.15 -12.98
CA ILE A 181 11.92 2.46 -12.75
C ILE A 181 11.17 2.81 -14.04
N PHE A 182 9.85 2.81 -13.98
CA PHE A 182 9.03 3.37 -15.05
C PHE A 182 8.86 4.88 -14.79
N ARG A 183 9.47 5.70 -15.63
CA ARG A 183 8.99 7.07 -15.86
C ARG A 183 7.95 6.98 -16.96
N VAL A 184 6.71 7.24 -16.64
CA VAL A 184 5.64 7.46 -17.59
C VAL A 184 5.70 8.89 -18.08
#